data_21294bba9363f13eba049b2c2cd1b53d
#
_entry.id   21294bba9363f13eba049b2c2cd1b53d
#
_cell.length_a   1.000
_cell.length_b   1.000
_cell.length_c   1.000
_cell.angle_alpha   90.00
_cell.angle_beta   90.00
_cell.angle_gamma   90.00
#
_symmetry.space_group_name_H-M   'P 1'
#
loop_
_entity.id
_entity.type
_entity.pdbx_description
1 polymer ?
#
loop_
_entity_poly.entity_id
_entity_poly.type
_entity_poly.pdbx_seq_one_letter_code
_entity_poly.pdbx_strand_id
1 'polypeptide(L)'
;MTWEKELSELKSRRKLVEKMGGEDNIKKHNERGKLTARERISRFVDKNSFEEIMPLVGESIYENDTQTSFTPKSSIDGFALVNDRRVALSAGDFTVKGGMGKGASSASAGLGQEKSITQEALINLIPYIRLLDSAGGSVRNFEKIGRTYLPDGNSFV
;
A
#
# COMPACT_ATOMS: atom_id res chain seq x y z
N MET A 1 -8.92 -1.09 33.17
CA MET A 1 -8.92 -1.51 31.74
C MET A 1 -7.48 -1.51 31.28
N THR A 2 -6.94 -2.65 30.83
CA THR A 2 -5.57 -2.74 30.29
C THR A 2 -5.68 -2.80 28.77
N TRP A 3 -4.89 -2.01 28.07
CA TRP A 3 -4.81 -1.99 26.59
C TRP A 3 -3.81 -3.02 26.03
N GLU A 4 -3.53 -4.07 26.78
CA GLU A 4 -2.48 -5.04 26.42
C GLU A 4 -2.83 -5.84 25.15
N LYS A 5 -4.10 -6.22 24.99
CA LYS A 5 -4.57 -6.96 23.81
C LYS A 5 -4.43 -6.08 22.54
N GLU A 6 -4.91 -4.85 22.60
CA GLU A 6 -4.88 -3.90 21.48
C GLU A 6 -3.44 -3.52 21.12
N LEU A 7 -2.60 -3.29 22.10
CA LEU A 7 -1.18 -3.03 21.87
C LEU A 7 -0.43 -4.23 21.27
N SER A 8 -0.79 -5.45 21.70
CA SER A 8 -0.23 -6.68 21.11
C SER A 8 -0.66 -6.84 19.66
N GLU A 9 -1.93 -6.61 19.35
CA GLU A 9 -2.45 -6.64 17.98
C GLU A 9 -1.77 -5.59 17.11
N LEU A 10 -1.65 -4.36 17.57
CA LEU A 10 -0.95 -3.28 16.86
C LEU A 10 0.50 -3.64 16.53
N LYS A 11 1.22 -4.21 17.49
CA LYS A 11 2.61 -4.69 17.28
C LYS A 11 2.66 -5.81 16.25
N SER A 12 1.69 -6.74 16.28
CA SER A 12 1.59 -7.83 15.31
C SER A 12 1.35 -7.29 13.91
N ARG A 13 0.38 -6.36 13.74
CA ARG A 13 0.12 -5.72 12.45
C ARG A 13 1.34 -5.00 11.87
N ARG A 14 2.07 -4.25 12.69
CA ARG A 14 3.30 -3.57 12.25
C ARG A 14 4.31 -4.55 11.67
N LYS A 15 4.54 -5.69 12.35
CA LYS A 15 5.43 -6.74 11.85
C LYS A 15 4.95 -7.36 10.52
N LEU A 16 3.62 -7.53 10.36
CA LEU A 16 3.06 -8.09 9.13
C LEU A 16 3.16 -7.11 7.96
N VAL A 17 2.99 -5.81 8.21
CA VAL A 17 3.19 -4.76 7.20
C VAL A 17 4.64 -4.73 6.69
N GLU A 18 5.61 -4.88 7.58
CA GLU A 18 7.03 -4.94 7.19
C GLU A 18 7.35 -6.14 6.30
N LYS A 19 6.63 -7.26 6.49
CA LYS A 19 6.77 -8.47 5.67
C LYS A 19 6.12 -8.35 4.28
N MET A 20 5.41 -7.26 3.99
CA MET A 20 4.73 -7.05 2.71
C MET A 20 3.87 -8.28 2.32
N GLY A 21 4.10 -8.89 1.15
CA GLY A 21 3.43 -10.12 0.70
C GLY A 21 4.00 -11.42 1.26
N GLY A 22 4.94 -11.36 2.22
CA GLY A 22 5.59 -12.50 2.85
C GLY A 22 6.88 -12.93 2.17
N GLU A 23 7.71 -13.67 2.91
CA GLU A 23 9.07 -14.04 2.52
C GLU A 23 9.14 -14.79 1.19
N ASP A 24 8.22 -15.74 0.97
CA ASP A 24 8.18 -16.53 -0.28
C ASP A 24 7.89 -15.67 -1.51
N ASN A 25 6.97 -14.70 -1.39
CA ASN A 25 6.65 -13.81 -2.50
C ASN A 25 7.77 -12.80 -2.76
N ILE A 26 8.42 -12.31 -1.70
CA ILE A 26 9.60 -11.45 -1.81
C ILE A 26 10.72 -12.22 -2.51
N LYS A 27 11.01 -13.45 -2.08
CA LYS A 27 12.04 -14.29 -2.70
C LYS A 27 11.78 -14.51 -4.19
N LYS A 28 10.56 -14.94 -4.56
CA LYS A 28 10.17 -15.13 -5.96
C LYS A 28 10.28 -13.84 -6.78
N HIS A 29 10.01 -12.69 -6.17
CA HIS A 29 10.13 -11.39 -6.81
C HIS A 29 11.58 -11.03 -7.10
N ASN A 30 12.45 -11.22 -6.11
CA ASN A 30 13.88 -10.96 -6.22
C ASN A 30 14.58 -11.94 -7.18
N GLU A 31 14.19 -13.22 -7.23
CA GLU A 31 14.68 -14.22 -8.19
C GLU A 31 14.41 -13.82 -9.64
N ARG A 32 13.40 -12.98 -9.90
CA ARG A 32 13.13 -12.40 -11.22
C ARG A 32 13.94 -11.13 -11.51
N GLY A 33 14.91 -10.79 -10.66
CA GLY A 33 15.73 -9.59 -10.79
C GLY A 33 15.00 -8.28 -10.43
N LYS A 34 13.84 -8.36 -9.78
CA LYS A 34 13.05 -7.19 -9.41
C LYS A 34 13.29 -6.78 -7.96
N LEU A 35 13.21 -5.48 -7.71
CA LEU A 35 13.25 -4.90 -6.37
C LEU A 35 11.85 -4.82 -5.78
N THR A 36 11.73 -5.10 -4.48
CA THR A 36 10.50 -4.87 -3.72
C THR A 36 10.12 -3.38 -3.69
N ALA A 37 8.88 -3.07 -3.32
CA ALA A 37 8.44 -1.69 -3.19
C ALA A 37 9.32 -0.90 -2.21
N ARG A 38 9.67 -1.49 -1.04
CA ARG A 38 10.52 -0.84 -0.04
C ARG A 38 11.95 -0.61 -0.54
N GLU A 39 12.53 -1.56 -1.27
CA GLU A 39 13.86 -1.40 -1.86
C GLU A 39 13.87 -0.32 -2.95
N ARG A 40 12.81 -0.23 -3.77
CA ARG A 40 12.68 0.84 -4.77
C ARG A 40 12.57 2.22 -4.12
N ILE A 41 11.76 2.35 -3.07
CA ILE A 41 11.65 3.59 -2.30
C ILE A 41 13.02 3.97 -1.74
N SER A 42 13.68 3.07 -1.02
CA SER A 42 14.95 3.36 -0.34
C SER A 42 16.08 3.76 -1.29
N ARG A 43 16.03 3.30 -2.56
CA ARG A 43 17.01 3.68 -3.60
C ARG A 43 16.67 4.97 -4.32
N PHE A 44 15.41 5.39 -4.26
CA PHE A 44 14.90 6.52 -5.01
C PHE A 44 14.91 7.82 -4.23
N VAL A 45 14.69 7.76 -2.91
CA VAL A 45 14.56 8.94 -2.05
C VAL A 45 15.86 9.24 -1.31
N ASP A 46 15.99 10.44 -0.81
CA ASP A 46 17.09 10.85 0.05
C ASP A 46 17.11 10.02 1.34
N LYS A 47 18.30 9.71 1.84
CA LYS A 47 18.49 8.81 2.97
C LYS A 47 17.67 9.26 4.19
N ASN A 48 16.89 8.36 4.74
CA ASN A 48 16.06 8.56 5.95
C ASN A 48 14.97 9.65 5.80
N SER A 49 14.60 10.02 4.57
CA SER A 49 13.58 11.05 4.33
C SER A 49 12.17 10.50 4.15
N PHE A 50 12.00 9.19 3.98
CA PHE A 50 10.69 8.60 3.71
C PHE A 50 9.84 8.49 4.97
N GLU A 51 8.69 9.14 4.94
CA GLU A 51 7.65 9.09 5.97
C GLU A 51 6.44 8.35 5.42
N GLU A 52 6.29 7.07 5.79
CA GLU A 52 5.17 6.23 5.35
C GLU A 52 3.87 6.69 6.02
N ILE A 53 2.81 6.89 5.23
CA ILE A 53 1.48 7.21 5.72
C ILE A 53 0.57 5.98 5.69
N MET A 54 -0.32 5.87 6.67
CA MET A 54 -1.30 4.79 6.78
C MET A 54 -0.71 3.37 6.58
N PRO A 55 0.40 3.01 7.25
CA PRO A 55 1.05 1.72 7.05
C PRO A 55 0.17 0.54 7.48
N LEU A 56 -0.80 0.76 8.38
CA LEU A 56 -1.64 -0.30 8.95
C LEU A 56 -2.94 -0.54 8.18
N VAL A 57 -3.11 0.12 7.02
CA VAL A 57 -4.26 -0.13 6.14
C VAL A 57 -4.08 -1.48 5.46
N GLY A 58 -5.14 -2.29 5.47
CA GLY A 58 -5.14 -3.63 4.88
C GLY A 58 -6.43 -4.38 5.18
N GLU A 59 -6.48 -5.64 4.79
CA GLU A 59 -7.61 -6.54 5.05
C GLU A 59 -7.30 -7.39 6.29
N SER A 60 -8.12 -7.28 7.32
CA SER A 60 -8.04 -8.11 8.54
C SER A 60 -9.14 -9.14 8.56
N ILE A 61 -8.85 -10.36 8.97
CA ILE A 61 -9.82 -11.40 9.26
C ILE A 61 -9.80 -11.63 10.77
N TYR A 62 -11.00 -11.65 11.36
CA TYR A 62 -11.19 -11.89 12.78
C TYR A 62 -12.02 -13.15 12.99
N GLU A 63 -11.65 -13.95 13.97
CA GLU A 63 -12.40 -15.10 14.49
C GLU A 63 -12.48 -14.95 16.01
N ASN A 64 -13.69 -14.95 16.56
CA ASN A 64 -13.93 -14.78 18.00
C ASN A 64 -13.17 -13.58 18.60
N ASP A 65 -13.31 -12.40 17.98
CA ASP A 65 -12.64 -11.15 18.38
C ASP A 65 -11.10 -11.20 18.40
N THR A 66 -10.52 -12.20 17.74
CA THR A 66 -9.07 -12.32 17.59
C THR A 66 -8.72 -12.21 16.12
N GLN A 67 -7.75 -11.33 15.81
CA GLN A 67 -7.23 -11.21 14.45
C GLN A 67 -6.45 -12.47 14.08
N THR A 68 -6.96 -13.23 13.09
CA THR A 68 -6.32 -14.45 12.58
C THR A 68 -5.44 -14.21 11.39
N SER A 69 -5.73 -13.18 10.57
CA SER A 69 -4.86 -12.78 9.49
C SER A 69 -4.92 -11.29 9.18
N PHE A 70 -3.87 -10.79 8.57
CA PHE A 70 -3.77 -9.42 8.06
C PHE A 70 -3.01 -9.42 6.73
N THR A 71 -3.63 -8.86 5.70
CA THR A 71 -2.98 -8.62 4.40
C THR A 71 -2.82 -7.12 4.24
N PRO A 72 -1.59 -6.57 4.16
CA PRO A 72 -1.39 -5.14 3.96
C PRO A 72 -1.91 -4.69 2.59
N LYS A 73 -2.13 -3.39 2.43
CA LYS A 73 -2.44 -2.81 1.12
C LYS A 73 -1.30 -3.07 0.12
N SER A 74 -1.63 -3.15 -1.17
CA SER A 74 -0.66 -3.40 -2.25
C SER A 74 0.08 -2.15 -2.73
N SER A 75 0.10 -1.09 -1.94
CA SER A 75 0.89 0.12 -2.18
C SER A 75 1.52 0.61 -0.89
N ILE A 76 2.68 1.22 -0.99
CA ILE A 76 3.35 1.94 0.09
C ILE A 76 3.33 3.40 -0.29
N ASP A 77 2.65 4.21 0.51
CA ASP A 77 2.42 5.62 0.25
C ASP A 77 3.06 6.47 1.34
N GLY A 78 3.58 7.63 0.97
CA GLY A 78 4.22 8.53 1.94
C GLY A 78 4.77 9.80 1.33
N PHE A 79 5.46 10.55 2.16
CA PHE A 79 6.22 11.72 1.75
C PHE A 79 7.71 11.43 1.84
N ALA A 80 8.49 12.09 0.99
CA ALA A 80 9.94 11.94 0.99
C ALA A 80 10.63 13.20 0.46
N LEU A 81 11.95 13.22 0.57
CA LEU A 81 12.79 14.15 -0.18
C LEU A 81 13.44 13.41 -1.36
N VAL A 82 13.53 14.08 -2.48
CA VAL A 82 14.31 13.67 -3.66
C VAL A 82 15.15 14.85 -4.10
N ASN A 83 16.45 14.78 -3.93
CA ASN A 83 17.39 15.91 -4.08
C ASN A 83 16.92 17.13 -3.27
N ASP A 84 16.68 16.94 -1.99
CA ASP A 84 16.18 17.94 -1.02
C ASP A 84 14.79 18.55 -1.36
N ARG A 85 14.11 18.03 -2.37
CA ARG A 85 12.78 18.48 -2.75
C ARG A 85 11.70 17.56 -2.22
N ARG A 86 10.73 18.10 -1.48
CA ARG A 86 9.60 17.33 -0.95
C ARG A 86 8.70 16.82 -2.08
N VAL A 87 8.37 15.53 -2.00
CA VAL A 87 7.48 14.84 -2.94
C VAL A 87 6.49 13.96 -2.20
N ALA A 88 5.34 13.72 -2.79
CA ALA A 88 4.43 12.64 -2.42
C ALA A 88 4.77 11.42 -3.28
N LEU A 89 4.86 10.25 -2.67
CA LEU A 89 5.32 9.01 -3.30
C LEU A 89 4.33 7.88 -3.08
N SER A 90 4.05 7.10 -4.12
CA SER A 90 3.32 5.84 -4.05
C SER A 90 4.09 4.75 -4.78
N ALA A 91 4.37 3.64 -4.10
CA ALA A 91 5.05 2.49 -4.70
C ALA A 91 4.15 1.26 -4.67
N GLY A 92 3.84 0.69 -5.84
CA GLY A 92 3.09 -0.55 -5.95
C GLY A 92 3.87 -1.74 -5.40
N ASP A 93 3.27 -2.55 -4.54
CA ASP A 93 3.88 -3.76 -4.00
C ASP A 93 3.36 -5.00 -4.73
N PHE A 94 4.14 -5.49 -5.69
CA PHE A 94 3.81 -6.69 -6.45
C PHE A 94 3.73 -7.94 -5.58
N THR A 95 4.42 -7.98 -4.45
CA THR A 95 4.42 -9.14 -3.55
C THR A 95 3.07 -9.34 -2.87
N VAL A 96 2.28 -8.28 -2.73
CA VAL A 96 0.92 -8.32 -2.20
C VAL A 96 -0.08 -8.46 -3.36
N LYS A 97 -0.64 -9.66 -3.53
CA LYS A 97 -1.67 -9.95 -4.56
C LYS A 97 -1.31 -9.46 -5.97
N GLY A 98 -0.01 -9.49 -6.35
CA GLY A 98 0.46 -9.00 -7.65
C GLY A 98 0.30 -7.49 -7.85
N GLY A 99 0.30 -6.70 -6.80
CA GLY A 99 0.06 -5.26 -6.87
C GLY A 99 -1.38 -4.88 -7.20
N MET A 100 -2.30 -5.86 -7.21
CA MET A 100 -3.72 -5.69 -7.59
C MET A 100 -4.65 -5.54 -6.39
N GLY A 101 -4.14 -5.34 -5.20
CA GLY A 101 -4.96 -5.11 -4.02
C GLY A 101 -5.88 -3.93 -4.23
N LYS A 102 -7.05 -3.97 -3.63
CA LYS A 102 -7.94 -2.81 -3.59
C LYS A 102 -7.13 -1.67 -2.99
N GLY A 103 -6.82 -0.67 -3.81
CA GLY A 103 -6.17 0.54 -3.34
C GLY A 103 -7.00 1.17 -2.21
N ALA A 104 -6.41 2.05 -1.44
CA ALA A 104 -7.10 2.79 -0.37
C ALA A 104 -8.42 3.44 -0.82
N SER A 105 -8.58 3.70 -2.12
CA SER A 105 -9.81 4.21 -2.72
C SER A 105 -11.03 3.26 -2.63
N SER A 106 -10.84 1.97 -2.38
CA SER A 106 -11.96 1.02 -2.25
C SER A 106 -12.19 0.54 -0.81
N ALA A 107 -11.25 0.76 0.09
CA ALA A 107 -11.40 0.44 1.51
C ALA A 107 -12.13 1.55 2.28
N SER A 108 -12.21 2.75 1.73
CA SER A 108 -12.81 3.93 2.35
C SER A 108 -14.35 3.97 2.30
N ALA A 109 -14.99 2.92 1.82
CA ALA A 109 -16.46 2.87 1.79
C ALA A 109 -17.13 2.85 3.18
N GLY A 110 -16.37 2.98 4.28
CA GLY A 110 -16.96 2.89 5.63
C GLY A 110 -16.46 3.84 6.70
N LEU A 111 -15.33 4.49 6.55
CA LEU A 111 -14.72 5.28 7.64
C LEU A 111 -14.14 6.61 7.14
N GLY A 112 -15.03 7.53 6.76
CA GLY A 112 -14.59 8.89 6.41
C GLY A 112 -13.70 8.96 5.17
N GLN A 113 -13.79 10.04 4.40
CA GLN A 113 -12.96 10.25 3.20
C GLN A 113 -11.48 10.33 3.58
N GLU A 114 -10.79 9.19 3.57
CA GLU A 114 -9.33 9.20 3.63
C GLU A 114 -8.82 9.90 2.37
N LYS A 115 -8.19 11.03 2.55
CA LYS A 115 -7.53 11.73 1.45
C LYS A 115 -6.46 10.80 0.87
N SER A 116 -6.55 10.53 -0.42
CA SER A 116 -5.51 9.77 -1.11
C SER A 116 -4.19 10.57 -1.11
N ILE A 117 -3.07 9.88 -1.20
CA ILE A 117 -1.76 10.55 -1.33
C ILE A 117 -1.71 11.53 -2.51
N THR A 118 -2.51 11.28 -3.55
CA THR A 118 -2.67 12.17 -4.71
C THR A 118 -3.35 13.48 -4.31
N GLN A 119 -4.42 13.40 -3.51
CA GLN A 119 -5.11 14.60 -2.99
C GLN A 119 -4.21 15.40 -2.04
N GLU A 120 -3.43 14.71 -1.19
CA GLU A 120 -2.45 15.37 -0.32
C GLU A 120 -1.36 16.08 -1.14
N ALA A 121 -0.89 15.46 -2.23
CA ALA A 121 0.07 16.09 -3.13
C ALA A 121 -0.50 17.36 -3.77
N LEU A 122 -1.75 17.31 -4.22
CA LEU A 122 -2.44 18.45 -4.83
C LEU A 122 -2.66 19.58 -3.83
N ILE A 123 -3.14 19.27 -2.61
CA ILE A 123 -3.38 20.27 -1.55
C ILE A 123 -2.08 20.97 -1.14
N ASN A 124 -0.99 20.21 -1.03
CA ASN A 124 0.31 20.73 -0.62
C ASN A 124 1.13 21.32 -1.80
N LEU A 125 0.62 21.25 -3.03
CA LEU A 125 1.30 21.70 -4.25
C LEU A 125 2.71 21.10 -4.40
N ILE A 126 2.85 19.81 -4.10
CA ILE A 126 4.10 19.06 -4.24
C ILE A 126 3.98 18.02 -5.35
N PRO A 127 5.12 17.65 -6.01
CA PRO A 127 5.12 16.61 -7.02
C PRO A 127 4.60 15.28 -6.47
N TYR A 128 3.79 14.57 -7.27
CA TYR A 128 3.37 13.21 -7.00
C TYR A 128 4.11 12.23 -7.92
N ILE A 129 4.76 11.25 -7.31
CA ILE A 129 5.58 10.26 -8.01
C ILE A 129 5.00 8.87 -7.76
N ARG A 130 4.82 8.09 -8.82
CA ARG A 130 4.35 6.70 -8.74
C ARG A 130 5.42 5.74 -9.25
N LEU A 131 5.85 4.83 -8.38
CA LEU A 131 6.71 3.71 -8.73
C LEU A 131 5.82 2.49 -8.99
N LEU A 132 5.37 2.33 -10.24
CA LEU A 132 4.42 1.29 -10.62
C LEU A 132 5.09 -0.08 -10.71
N ASP A 133 4.46 -1.09 -10.10
CA ASP A 133 4.74 -2.50 -10.31
C ASP A 133 3.46 -3.29 -9.99
N SER A 134 2.76 -3.74 -11.02
CA SER A 134 1.48 -4.41 -10.90
C SER A 134 1.29 -5.40 -12.04
N ALA A 135 0.57 -6.48 -11.78
CA ALA A 135 0.15 -7.43 -12.80
C ALA A 135 -1.00 -6.91 -13.69
N GLY A 136 -1.51 -5.71 -13.43
CA GLY A 136 -2.66 -5.15 -14.15
C GLY A 136 -4.01 -5.62 -13.59
N GLY A 137 -5.02 -5.77 -14.45
CA GLY A 137 -6.34 -6.23 -14.05
C GLY A 137 -6.39 -7.73 -13.72
N SER A 138 -7.27 -8.13 -12.82
CA SER A 138 -7.49 -9.53 -12.48
C SER A 138 -8.52 -10.17 -13.40
N VAL A 139 -8.10 -11.16 -14.19
CA VAL A 139 -9.00 -11.98 -15.04
C VAL A 139 -10.11 -12.64 -14.21
N ARG A 140 -9.77 -13.14 -13.01
CA ARG A 140 -10.76 -13.74 -12.09
C ARG A 140 -11.82 -12.74 -11.62
N ASN A 141 -11.43 -11.47 -11.42
CA ASN A 141 -12.40 -10.42 -11.09
C ASN A 141 -13.27 -10.07 -12.29
N PHE A 142 -12.70 -10.07 -13.49
CA PHE A 142 -13.47 -9.89 -14.73
C PHE A 142 -14.53 -10.98 -14.91
N GLU A 143 -14.18 -12.25 -14.70
CA GLU A 143 -15.11 -13.38 -14.77
C GLU A 143 -16.26 -13.26 -13.75
N LYS A 144 -15.97 -12.77 -12.53
CA LYS A 144 -16.99 -12.56 -11.49
C LYS A 144 -17.92 -11.39 -11.76
N ILE A 145 -17.41 -10.30 -12.30
CA ILE A 145 -18.13 -9.03 -12.45
C ILE A 145 -18.74 -8.92 -13.85
N GLY A 146 -18.26 -9.71 -14.83
CA GLY A 146 -18.71 -9.68 -16.23
C GLY A 146 -18.32 -8.41 -16.99
N ARG A 147 -17.52 -7.51 -16.38
CA ARG A 147 -17.06 -6.27 -17.01
C ARG A 147 -15.74 -5.81 -16.41
N THR A 148 -14.95 -5.07 -17.21
CA THR A 148 -13.80 -4.32 -16.71
C THR A 148 -14.28 -3.02 -16.05
N TYR A 149 -13.67 -2.68 -14.93
CA TYR A 149 -13.83 -1.39 -14.28
C TYR A 149 -12.56 -0.57 -14.50
N LEU A 150 -12.71 0.54 -15.20
CA LEU A 150 -11.65 1.55 -15.27
C LEU A 150 -11.84 2.49 -14.08
N PRO A 151 -10.80 2.74 -13.29
CA PRO A 151 -10.87 3.75 -12.24
C PRO A 151 -11.29 5.08 -12.84
N ASP A 152 -12.14 5.80 -12.14
CA ASP A 152 -12.56 7.13 -12.54
C ASP A 152 -11.32 8.03 -12.67
N GLY A 153 -11.14 8.59 -13.87
CA GLY A 153 -10.00 9.44 -14.19
C GLY A 153 -10.03 10.83 -13.54
N ASN A 154 -11.09 11.15 -12.80
CA ASN A 154 -11.30 12.47 -12.19
C ASN A 154 -10.31 12.84 -11.07
N SER A 155 -9.41 11.94 -10.68
CA SER A 155 -8.38 12.23 -9.70
C SER A 155 -7.15 12.96 -10.27
N PHE A 156 -7.16 13.31 -11.56
CA PHE A 156 -6.04 13.98 -12.24
C PHE A 156 -6.39 15.36 -12.84
N VAL A 157 -7.58 15.87 -12.54
CA VAL A 157 -8.02 17.20 -13.01
C VAL A 157 -8.17 18.14 -11.83
#